data_b545fb92bae766f1fde5ba71c6627392
#
_entry.id   b545fb92bae766f1fde5ba71c6627392
#
_cell.length_a   1.000
_cell.length_b   1.000
_cell.length_c   1.000
_cell.angle_alpha   90.00
_cell.angle_beta   90.00
_cell.angle_gamma   90.00
#
_symmetry.space_group_name_H-M   'P 1'
#
loop_
_entity.id
_entity.type
_entity.pdbx_description
1 polymer ?
#
loop_
_entity_poly.entity_id
_entity_poly.type
_entity_poly.pdbx_seq_one_letter_code
_entity_poly.pdbx_strand_id
1 'polypeptide(L)'
;ESKWKQQVNAKNIPLITIINKADIRKDITYISDSIEKEFGQKPIVVSAKNKQGMEEIRLGILEKLPQDFEQPSITGDLVSENDLVLLVMPQDIQAPKGRLILPQVQTLRELLDKKCLIMSCTTDKLQQTLKALAYPPKLIITDSQVFKTVYEQKPAESLLTSFSVLMAGYKGDIRQFVEGASAIDRLT
;
A
#
# COMPACT_ATOMS: atom_id res chain seq x y z
N GLU A 1 28.45 -19.10 12.42
CA GLU A 1 27.32 -18.47 11.64
C GLU A 1 26.13 -18.29 12.55
N SER A 2 25.59 -17.07 12.63
CA SER A 2 24.46 -16.79 13.49
C SER A 2 23.18 -17.45 12.92
N LYS A 3 22.35 -18.06 13.78
CA LYS A 3 21.09 -18.72 13.39
C LYS A 3 20.20 -17.84 12.49
N TRP A 4 20.22 -16.53 12.68
CA TRP A 4 19.43 -15.60 11.89
C TRP A 4 19.90 -15.49 10.44
N LYS A 5 21.22 -15.57 10.16
CA LYS A 5 21.77 -15.59 8.81
C LYS A 5 21.26 -16.78 8.01
N GLN A 6 21.25 -17.97 8.63
CA GLN A 6 20.70 -19.19 8.01
C GLN A 6 19.21 -19.03 7.69
N GLN A 7 18.44 -18.41 8.58
CA GLN A 7 17.00 -18.18 8.35
C GLN A 7 16.73 -17.17 7.22
N VAL A 8 17.53 -16.11 7.12
CA VAL A 8 17.43 -15.11 6.05
C VAL A 8 17.78 -15.74 4.69
N ASN A 9 18.88 -16.50 4.65
CA ASN A 9 19.31 -17.19 3.43
C ASN A 9 18.31 -18.26 2.98
N ALA A 10 17.76 -19.03 3.92
CA ALA A 10 16.75 -20.06 3.62
C ALA A 10 15.46 -19.49 3.01
N LYS A 11 15.17 -18.21 3.27
CA LYS A 11 13.99 -17.51 2.73
C LYS A 11 14.31 -16.63 1.53
N ASN A 12 15.54 -16.67 1.00
CA ASN A 12 16.01 -15.80 -0.09
C ASN A 12 15.76 -14.30 0.16
N ILE A 13 15.82 -13.85 1.43
CA ILE A 13 15.62 -12.46 1.77
C ILE A 13 16.89 -11.68 1.45
N PRO A 14 16.83 -10.62 0.61
CA PRO A 14 17.97 -9.78 0.33
C PRO A 14 18.54 -9.15 1.62
N LEU A 15 19.86 -9.19 1.77
CA LEU A 15 20.54 -8.68 2.95
C LEU A 15 21.44 -7.51 2.60
N ILE A 16 21.39 -6.46 3.40
CA ILE A 16 22.33 -5.33 3.38
C ILE A 16 22.97 -5.23 4.75
N THR A 17 24.28 -5.18 4.79
CA THR A 17 25.04 -5.00 6.04
C THR A 17 25.43 -3.53 6.20
N ILE A 18 25.25 -2.99 7.40
CA ILE A 18 25.50 -1.59 7.70
C ILE A 18 26.35 -1.46 8.96
N ILE A 19 27.41 -0.64 8.89
CA ILE A 19 28.19 -0.20 10.05
C ILE A 19 27.75 1.22 10.39
N ASN A 20 27.04 1.39 11.49
CA ASN A 20 26.59 2.70 11.95
C ASN A 20 27.57 3.29 12.96
N LYS A 21 27.39 4.59 13.25
CA LYS A 21 28.22 5.39 14.19
C LYS A 21 29.65 5.62 13.68
N ALA A 22 29.81 5.82 12.38
CA ALA A 22 31.13 6.08 11.78
C ALA A 22 31.79 7.37 12.33
N ASP A 23 31.02 8.29 12.89
CA ASP A 23 31.49 9.52 13.52
C ASP A 23 32.30 9.31 14.79
N ILE A 24 32.17 8.18 15.46
CA ILE A 24 32.86 7.88 16.73
C ILE A 24 33.67 6.59 16.70
N ARG A 25 33.54 5.74 15.68
CA ARG A 25 34.27 4.46 15.57
C ARG A 25 35.63 4.65 14.90
N LYS A 26 36.65 4.04 15.50
CA LYS A 26 38.03 4.04 14.98
C LYS A 26 38.40 2.73 14.29
N ASP A 27 37.61 1.68 14.48
CA ASP A 27 37.85 0.30 14.05
C ASP A 27 37.03 -0.11 12.80
N ILE A 28 36.56 0.86 12.05
CA ILE A 28 35.65 0.66 10.90
C ILE A 28 36.24 -0.29 9.86
N THR A 29 37.52 -0.12 9.51
CA THR A 29 38.19 -0.94 8.49
C THR A 29 38.23 -2.40 8.92
N TYR A 30 38.63 -2.69 10.14
CA TYR A 30 38.69 -4.03 10.70
C TYR A 30 37.31 -4.73 10.71
N ILE A 31 36.27 -4.01 11.13
CA ILE A 31 34.90 -4.51 11.16
C ILE A 31 34.38 -4.74 9.74
N SER A 32 34.67 -3.81 8.82
CA SER A 32 34.29 -3.92 7.41
C SER A 32 34.87 -5.18 6.77
N ASP A 33 36.16 -5.42 6.96
CA ASP A 33 36.85 -6.60 6.43
C ASP A 33 36.30 -7.91 7.04
N SER A 34 35.96 -7.88 8.32
CA SER A 34 35.35 -9.02 9.00
C SER A 34 33.95 -9.35 8.45
N ILE A 35 33.13 -8.32 8.24
CA ILE A 35 31.79 -8.45 7.65
C ILE A 35 31.88 -8.90 6.20
N GLU A 36 32.79 -8.34 5.40
CA GLU A 36 32.98 -8.73 4.02
C GLU A 36 33.38 -10.22 3.90
N LYS A 37 34.26 -10.69 4.76
CA LYS A 37 34.64 -12.13 4.84
C LYS A 37 33.47 -13.03 5.22
N GLU A 38 32.60 -12.58 6.13
CA GLU A 38 31.47 -13.38 6.62
C GLU A 38 30.29 -13.37 5.67
N PHE A 39 29.96 -12.21 5.07
CA PHE A 39 28.74 -12.03 4.27
C PHE A 39 28.99 -11.97 2.76
N GLY A 40 30.26 -11.90 2.32
CA GLY A 40 30.61 -11.85 0.90
C GLY A 40 30.30 -10.50 0.23
N GLN A 41 29.99 -9.48 1.03
CA GLN A 41 29.69 -8.13 0.55
C GLN A 41 30.21 -7.07 1.52
N LYS A 42 30.68 -5.94 0.97
CA LYS A 42 31.10 -4.79 1.78
C LYS A 42 29.92 -4.17 2.51
N PRO A 43 30.06 -3.88 3.82
CA PRO A 43 29.03 -3.15 4.53
C PRO A 43 29.01 -1.65 4.11
N ILE A 44 27.84 -1.06 4.15
CA ILE A 44 27.67 0.39 3.99
C ILE A 44 28.04 1.06 5.31
N VAL A 45 28.99 1.98 5.26
CA VAL A 45 29.46 2.72 6.45
C VAL A 45 28.68 4.01 6.59
N VAL A 46 28.02 4.22 7.72
CA VAL A 46 27.13 5.35 7.94
C VAL A 46 27.28 6.01 9.29
N SER A 47 26.88 7.26 9.38
CA SER A 47 26.59 7.95 10.65
C SER A 47 25.17 8.50 10.59
N ALA A 48 24.25 7.85 11.24
CA ALA A 48 22.87 8.31 11.34
C ALA A 48 22.78 9.69 12.02
N LYS A 49 23.68 9.96 12.98
CA LYS A 49 23.78 11.26 13.67
C LYS A 49 24.13 12.40 12.71
N ASN A 50 25.08 12.16 11.83
CA ASN A 50 25.58 13.17 10.89
C ASN A 50 24.90 13.07 9.51
N LYS A 51 23.93 12.16 9.35
CA LYS A 51 23.24 11.85 8.08
C LYS A 51 24.20 11.43 6.94
N GLN A 52 25.38 10.92 7.28
CA GLN A 52 26.36 10.43 6.33
C GLN A 52 26.02 9.00 5.90
N GLY A 53 26.15 8.68 4.62
CA GLY A 53 25.92 7.33 4.08
C GLY A 53 24.43 6.98 3.88
N MET A 54 23.51 7.95 4.00
CA MET A 54 22.07 7.69 3.86
C MET A 54 21.67 7.39 2.42
N GLU A 55 22.31 8.06 1.47
CA GLU A 55 22.06 7.83 0.03
C GLU A 55 22.59 6.46 -0.40
N GLU A 56 23.73 6.04 0.11
CA GLU A 56 24.30 4.71 -0.12
C GLU A 56 23.37 3.61 0.40
N ILE A 57 22.71 3.80 1.57
CA ILE A 57 21.67 2.88 2.04
C ILE A 57 20.51 2.84 1.06
N ARG A 58 20.01 4.00 0.61
CA ARG A 58 18.90 4.10 -0.33
C ARG A 58 19.20 3.35 -1.63
N LEU A 59 20.37 3.59 -2.19
CA LEU A 59 20.82 2.92 -3.42
C LEU A 59 20.98 1.41 -3.21
N GLY A 60 21.58 0.99 -2.10
CA GLY A 60 21.73 -0.43 -1.77
C GLY A 60 20.39 -1.14 -1.59
N ILE A 61 19.36 -0.47 -1.04
CA ILE A 61 18.00 -1.01 -0.96
C ILE A 61 17.42 -1.17 -2.37
N LEU A 62 17.50 -0.14 -3.21
CA LEU A 62 16.97 -0.17 -4.57
C LEU A 62 17.62 -1.26 -5.43
N GLU A 63 18.94 -1.44 -5.30
CA GLU A 63 19.69 -2.49 -6.01
C GLU A 63 19.29 -3.91 -5.59
N LYS A 64 18.90 -4.08 -4.33
CA LYS A 64 18.51 -5.38 -3.75
C LYS A 64 17.03 -5.69 -3.85
N LEU A 65 16.20 -4.72 -4.26
CA LEU A 65 14.78 -4.97 -4.48
C LEU A 65 14.61 -6.02 -5.60
N PRO A 66 13.77 -7.04 -5.41
CA PRO A 66 13.41 -7.96 -6.49
C PRO A 66 12.86 -7.18 -7.68
N GLN A 67 13.22 -7.62 -8.90
CA GLN A 67 12.71 -6.98 -10.14
C GLN A 67 11.18 -7.06 -10.24
N ASP A 68 10.59 -8.05 -9.60
CA ASP A 68 9.14 -8.30 -9.51
C ASP A 68 8.54 -7.71 -8.21
N PHE A 69 9.19 -6.73 -7.59
CA PHE A 69 8.60 -6.00 -6.47
C PHE A 69 7.48 -5.10 -7.01
N GLU A 70 6.45 -5.73 -7.57
CA GLU A 70 5.19 -5.08 -7.86
C GLU A 70 4.56 -4.69 -6.53
N GLN A 71 4.33 -3.42 -6.33
CA GLN A 71 3.48 -2.99 -5.22
C GLN A 71 2.11 -3.64 -5.45
N PRO A 72 1.57 -4.37 -4.47
CA PRO A 72 0.25 -4.95 -4.62
C PRO A 72 -0.72 -3.84 -5.02
N SER A 73 -1.57 -4.12 -6.02
CA SER A 73 -2.56 -3.15 -6.48
C SER A 73 -3.72 -3.08 -5.49
N ILE A 74 -4.15 -1.86 -5.14
CA ILE A 74 -5.30 -1.62 -4.25
C ILE A 74 -6.59 -2.10 -4.93
N THR A 75 -6.76 -1.78 -6.21
CA THR A 75 -7.97 -2.12 -6.97
C THR A 75 -7.83 -3.41 -7.76
N GLY A 76 -6.64 -4.02 -7.80
CA GLY A 76 -6.39 -5.27 -8.53
C GLY A 76 -6.91 -5.19 -9.98
N ASP A 77 -7.64 -6.22 -10.40
CA ASP A 77 -8.23 -6.33 -11.73
C ASP A 77 -9.66 -5.79 -11.83
N LEU A 78 -10.14 -5.10 -10.77
CA LEU A 78 -11.50 -4.52 -10.77
C LEU A 78 -11.68 -3.43 -11.82
N VAL A 79 -10.59 -2.74 -12.16
CA VAL A 79 -10.58 -1.64 -13.12
C VAL A 79 -9.34 -1.66 -14.01
N SER A 80 -9.52 -1.12 -15.21
CA SER A 80 -8.49 -0.97 -16.24
C SER A 80 -8.46 0.46 -16.78
N GLU A 81 -7.49 0.77 -17.65
CA GLU A 81 -7.40 2.06 -18.34
C GLU A 81 -8.73 2.43 -19.01
N ASN A 82 -9.13 3.69 -18.88
CA ASN A 82 -10.39 4.29 -19.39
C ASN A 82 -11.68 3.85 -18.68
N ASP A 83 -11.63 2.96 -17.68
CA ASP A 83 -12.81 2.65 -16.88
C ASP A 83 -13.25 3.87 -16.06
N LEU A 84 -14.56 4.10 -15.99
CA LEU A 84 -15.15 5.14 -15.15
C LEU A 84 -15.32 4.63 -13.72
N VAL A 85 -14.71 5.31 -12.77
CA VAL A 85 -14.79 5.00 -11.34
C VAL A 85 -15.40 6.18 -10.58
N LEU A 86 -16.39 5.88 -9.74
CA LEU A 86 -17.02 6.88 -8.87
C LEU A 86 -16.60 6.66 -7.42
N LEU A 87 -15.98 7.69 -6.83
CA LEU A 87 -15.62 7.72 -5.41
C LEU A 87 -16.71 8.47 -4.64
N VAL A 88 -17.42 7.76 -3.75
CA VAL A 88 -18.44 8.36 -2.88
C VAL A 88 -17.86 8.52 -1.49
N MET A 89 -17.48 9.75 -1.13
CA MET A 89 -16.73 10.06 0.08
C MET A 89 -17.55 11.00 0.97
N PRO A 90 -18.16 10.50 2.06
CA PRO A 90 -18.79 11.37 3.04
C PRO A 90 -17.74 12.30 3.67
N GLN A 91 -18.16 13.51 4.03
CA GLN A 91 -17.30 14.41 4.78
C GLN A 91 -17.23 13.96 6.22
N ASP A 92 -16.10 13.36 6.62
CA ASP A 92 -15.87 12.95 7.99
C ASP A 92 -15.55 14.19 8.85
N ILE A 93 -16.39 14.44 9.85
CA ILE A 93 -16.22 15.56 10.80
C ILE A 93 -14.93 15.39 11.62
N GLN A 94 -14.44 14.16 11.81
CA GLN A 94 -13.22 13.85 12.53
C GLN A 94 -11.96 13.98 11.68
N ALA A 95 -12.10 14.00 10.35
CA ALA A 95 -10.96 14.20 9.46
C ALA A 95 -10.47 15.67 9.54
N PRO A 96 -9.15 15.91 9.47
CA PRO A 96 -8.63 17.26 9.41
C PRO A 96 -9.22 18.03 8.20
N LYS A 97 -9.73 19.23 8.44
CA LYS A 97 -10.30 20.08 7.37
C LYS A 97 -9.32 20.21 6.19
N GLY A 98 -9.84 20.04 4.99
CA GLY A 98 -9.07 20.19 3.74
C GLY A 98 -8.18 19.01 3.38
N ARG A 99 -8.34 17.84 4.03
CA ARG A 99 -7.58 16.63 3.72
C ARG A 99 -8.49 15.43 3.49
N LEU A 100 -8.13 14.61 2.53
CA LEU A 100 -8.66 13.26 2.39
C LEU A 100 -7.90 12.33 3.34
N ILE A 101 -8.55 11.27 3.80
CA ILE A 101 -7.89 10.21 4.59
C ILE A 101 -6.99 9.37 3.68
N LEU A 102 -5.97 8.75 4.28
CA LEU A 102 -4.94 8.03 3.54
C LEU A 102 -5.47 6.97 2.55
N PRO A 103 -6.44 6.11 2.91
CA PRO A 103 -7.04 5.16 1.96
C PRO A 103 -7.63 5.82 0.72
N GLN A 104 -8.33 6.95 0.87
CA GLN A 104 -8.92 7.70 -0.23
C GLN A 104 -7.83 8.27 -1.16
N VAL A 105 -6.77 8.85 -0.59
CA VAL A 105 -5.64 9.41 -1.34
C VAL A 105 -4.89 8.31 -2.12
N GLN A 106 -4.60 7.19 -1.49
CA GLN A 106 -3.87 6.09 -2.12
C GLN A 106 -4.68 5.47 -3.26
N THR A 107 -5.97 5.22 -3.03
CA THR A 107 -6.86 4.68 -4.07
C THR A 107 -7.00 5.65 -5.24
N LEU A 108 -7.22 6.94 -4.98
CA LEU A 108 -7.29 7.97 -6.02
C LEU A 108 -6.00 8.02 -6.84
N ARG A 109 -4.84 7.97 -6.17
CA ARG A 109 -3.54 7.97 -6.85
C ARG A 109 -3.37 6.76 -7.75
N GLU A 110 -3.68 5.56 -7.27
CA GLU A 110 -3.58 4.35 -8.09
C GLU A 110 -4.50 4.38 -9.30
N LEU A 111 -5.74 4.86 -9.14
CA LEU A 111 -6.68 5.02 -10.25
C LEU A 111 -6.16 5.99 -11.33
N LEU A 112 -5.48 7.07 -10.91
CA LEU A 112 -4.81 7.99 -11.84
C LEU A 112 -3.63 7.31 -12.56
N ASP A 113 -2.83 6.55 -11.84
CA ASP A 113 -1.70 5.81 -12.42
C ASP A 113 -2.19 4.74 -13.43
N LYS A 114 -3.38 4.14 -13.19
CA LYS A 114 -4.08 3.23 -14.13
C LYS A 114 -4.82 3.96 -15.25
N LYS A 115 -4.78 5.30 -15.29
CA LYS A 115 -5.47 6.14 -16.30
C LYS A 115 -6.98 5.90 -16.34
N CYS A 116 -7.61 5.65 -15.20
CA CYS A 116 -9.06 5.59 -15.07
C CYS A 116 -9.68 6.98 -15.19
N LEU A 117 -10.95 7.04 -15.62
CA LEU A 117 -11.78 8.22 -15.52
C LEU A 117 -12.37 8.28 -14.12
N ILE A 118 -12.12 9.37 -13.38
CA ILE A 118 -12.50 9.44 -11.97
C ILE A 118 -13.48 10.58 -11.74
N MET A 119 -14.60 10.24 -11.14
CA MET A 119 -15.53 11.20 -10.57
C MET A 119 -15.59 11.02 -9.06
N SER A 120 -15.77 12.09 -8.31
CA SER A 120 -15.97 12.02 -6.87
C SER A 120 -17.14 12.87 -6.42
N CYS A 121 -17.87 12.41 -5.41
CA CYS A 121 -18.96 13.16 -4.81
C CYS A 121 -19.14 12.79 -3.33
N THR A 122 -19.91 13.63 -2.63
CA THR A 122 -20.43 13.29 -1.30
C THR A 122 -21.68 12.42 -1.41
N THR A 123 -22.03 11.73 -0.33
CA THR A 123 -23.17 10.79 -0.32
C THR A 123 -24.49 11.45 -0.72
N ASP A 124 -24.74 12.68 -0.28
CA ASP A 124 -25.94 13.47 -0.62
C ASP A 124 -26.02 13.87 -2.09
N LYS A 125 -24.90 13.87 -2.83
CA LYS A 125 -24.79 14.20 -4.25
C LYS A 125 -24.78 13.00 -5.18
N LEU A 126 -24.82 11.78 -4.64
CA LEU A 126 -24.69 10.54 -5.41
C LEU A 126 -25.67 10.51 -6.61
N GLN A 127 -26.96 10.70 -6.37
CA GLN A 127 -27.98 10.65 -7.44
C GLN A 127 -27.79 11.75 -8.50
N GLN A 128 -27.40 12.94 -8.06
CA GLN A 128 -27.14 14.05 -8.98
C GLN A 128 -25.91 13.74 -9.84
N THR A 129 -24.88 13.18 -9.24
CA THR A 129 -23.65 12.78 -9.94
C THR A 129 -23.91 11.67 -10.95
N LEU A 130 -24.65 10.61 -10.56
CA LEU A 130 -25.00 9.52 -11.49
C LEU A 130 -25.79 10.01 -12.70
N LYS A 131 -26.71 10.98 -12.53
CA LYS A 131 -27.46 11.60 -13.63
C LYS A 131 -26.60 12.47 -14.55
N ALA A 132 -25.49 12.99 -14.07
CA ALA A 132 -24.56 13.81 -14.85
C ALA A 132 -23.58 12.98 -15.69
N LEU A 133 -23.47 11.69 -15.43
CA LEU A 133 -22.58 10.77 -16.16
C LEU A 133 -23.25 10.33 -17.48
N ALA A 134 -22.45 10.24 -18.54
CA ALA A 134 -22.93 9.76 -19.85
C ALA A 134 -23.25 8.27 -19.83
N TYR A 135 -22.62 7.50 -18.94
CA TYR A 135 -22.83 6.07 -18.74
C TYR A 135 -22.52 5.69 -17.29
N PRO A 136 -23.08 4.58 -16.79
CA PRO A 136 -22.83 4.13 -15.42
C PRO A 136 -21.36 3.86 -15.14
N PRO A 137 -20.87 4.17 -13.94
CA PRO A 137 -19.50 3.82 -13.55
C PRO A 137 -19.34 2.31 -13.48
N LYS A 138 -18.19 1.80 -13.92
CA LYS A 138 -17.85 0.36 -13.78
C LYS A 138 -17.72 -0.02 -12.32
N LEU A 139 -17.05 0.83 -11.52
CA LEU A 139 -16.82 0.61 -10.11
C LEU A 139 -17.20 1.86 -9.31
N ILE A 140 -17.91 1.62 -8.19
CA ILE A 140 -18.16 2.62 -7.17
C ILE A 140 -17.39 2.21 -5.92
N ILE A 141 -16.62 3.14 -5.35
CA ILE A 141 -15.86 2.93 -4.12
C ILE A 141 -16.37 3.92 -3.08
N THR A 142 -16.69 3.43 -1.88
CA THR A 142 -17.27 4.27 -0.82
C THR A 142 -16.70 3.94 0.55
N ASP A 143 -16.97 4.76 1.55
CA ASP A 143 -16.69 4.44 2.95
C ASP A 143 -17.70 3.43 3.49
N SER A 144 -17.24 2.53 4.36
CA SER A 144 -18.06 1.45 4.90
C SER A 144 -19.31 1.95 5.63
N GLN A 145 -19.23 3.11 6.28
CA GLN A 145 -20.35 3.71 7.03
C GLN A 145 -21.53 4.10 6.15
N VAL A 146 -21.34 4.38 4.87
CA VAL A 146 -22.42 4.75 3.91
C VAL A 146 -22.65 3.69 2.84
N PHE A 147 -22.03 2.52 2.99
CA PHE A 147 -22.09 1.43 2.01
C PHE A 147 -23.53 1.02 1.66
N LYS A 148 -24.39 0.85 2.66
CA LYS A 148 -25.79 0.48 2.45
C LYS A 148 -26.54 1.54 1.62
N THR A 149 -26.36 2.82 1.95
CA THR A 149 -26.99 3.92 1.22
C THR A 149 -26.57 3.96 -0.25
N VAL A 150 -25.28 3.71 -0.52
CA VAL A 150 -24.75 3.68 -1.89
C VAL A 150 -25.23 2.44 -2.62
N TYR A 151 -25.29 1.28 -1.94
CA TYR A 151 -25.80 0.03 -2.51
C TYR A 151 -27.24 0.15 -3.00
N GLU A 152 -28.11 0.79 -2.23
CA GLU A 152 -29.53 0.99 -2.55
C GLU A 152 -29.73 1.94 -3.75
N GLN A 153 -28.76 2.77 -4.06
CA GLN A 153 -28.86 3.83 -5.08
C GLN A 153 -28.01 3.60 -6.33
N LYS A 154 -27.08 2.63 -6.29
CA LYS A 154 -26.18 2.39 -7.41
C LYS A 154 -26.91 1.81 -8.63
N PRO A 155 -26.42 2.05 -9.86
CA PRO A 155 -26.85 1.30 -11.05
C PRO A 155 -26.61 -0.19 -10.85
N ALA A 156 -27.51 -1.02 -11.41
CA ALA A 156 -27.42 -2.48 -11.28
C ALA A 156 -26.10 -3.03 -11.86
N GLU A 157 -25.64 -2.50 -12.96
CA GLU A 157 -24.44 -2.87 -13.70
C GLU A 157 -23.13 -2.44 -13.03
N SER A 158 -23.19 -1.47 -12.12
CA SER A 158 -21.99 -0.97 -11.42
C SER A 158 -21.56 -1.95 -10.31
N LEU A 159 -20.28 -2.26 -10.25
CA LEU A 159 -19.69 -2.92 -9.08
C LEU A 159 -19.61 -1.95 -7.90
N LEU A 160 -19.67 -2.47 -6.69
CA LEU A 160 -19.54 -1.68 -5.47
C LEU A 160 -18.55 -2.33 -4.51
N THR A 161 -17.67 -1.52 -3.96
CA THR A 161 -16.75 -1.92 -2.88
C THR A 161 -16.54 -0.76 -1.90
N SER A 162 -15.80 -1.01 -0.82
CA SER A 162 -15.41 0.05 0.12
C SER A 162 -13.90 0.23 0.16
N PHE A 163 -13.44 1.43 0.55
CA PHE A 163 -12.02 1.68 0.79
C PHE A 163 -11.44 0.70 1.83
N SER A 164 -12.21 0.32 2.85
CA SER A 164 -11.78 -0.64 3.88
C SER A 164 -11.52 -2.03 3.31
N VAL A 165 -12.39 -2.52 2.42
CA VAL A 165 -12.24 -3.83 1.77
C VAL A 165 -11.03 -3.82 0.84
N LEU A 166 -10.87 -2.77 0.04
CA LEU A 166 -9.70 -2.61 -0.84
C LEU A 166 -8.39 -2.59 -0.04
N MET A 167 -8.36 -1.83 1.07
CA MET A 167 -7.18 -1.76 1.94
C MET A 167 -6.91 -3.09 2.67
N ALA A 168 -7.93 -3.85 3.03
CA ALA A 168 -7.76 -5.18 3.59
C ALA A 168 -7.06 -6.12 2.58
N GLY A 169 -7.51 -6.13 1.33
CA GLY A 169 -6.87 -6.90 0.25
C GLY A 169 -5.45 -6.42 -0.06
N TYR A 170 -5.23 -5.11 -0.05
CA TYR A 170 -3.92 -4.51 -0.29
C TYR A 170 -2.87 -4.84 0.80
N LYS A 171 -3.30 -4.90 2.08
CA LYS A 171 -2.42 -5.11 3.23
C LYS A 171 -2.32 -6.55 3.71
N GLY A 172 -3.20 -7.43 3.24
CA GLY A 172 -3.28 -8.80 3.71
C GLY A 172 -3.99 -9.73 2.74
N ASP A 173 -4.31 -10.94 3.20
CA ASP A 173 -5.05 -11.93 2.41
C ASP A 173 -6.57 -11.71 2.59
N ILE A 174 -7.22 -11.20 1.55
CA ILE A 174 -8.67 -10.95 1.55
C ILE A 174 -9.47 -12.25 1.77
N ARG A 175 -8.98 -13.40 1.32
CA ARG A 175 -9.64 -14.70 1.51
C ARG A 175 -9.69 -15.05 2.99
N GLN A 176 -8.58 -14.87 3.69
CA GLN A 176 -8.49 -15.10 5.13
C GLN A 176 -9.45 -14.19 5.91
N PHE A 177 -9.58 -12.92 5.50
CA PHE A 177 -10.55 -12.00 6.13
C PHE A 177 -12.00 -12.43 5.88
N VAL A 178 -12.35 -12.87 4.67
CA VAL A 178 -13.70 -13.36 4.33
C VAL A 178 -14.02 -14.64 5.10
N GLU A 179 -13.09 -15.58 5.16
CA GLU A 179 -13.23 -16.83 5.93
C GLU A 179 -13.40 -16.54 7.45
N GLY A 180 -12.59 -15.62 7.98
CA GLY A 180 -12.68 -15.17 9.37
C GLY A 180 -14.03 -14.51 9.69
N ALA A 181 -14.53 -13.63 8.82
CA ALA A 181 -15.85 -13.02 8.97
C ALA A 181 -16.97 -14.06 8.93
N SER A 182 -16.90 -15.03 8.02
CA SER A 182 -17.88 -16.13 7.93
C SER A 182 -17.83 -17.08 9.14
N ALA A 183 -16.72 -17.12 9.86
CA ALA A 183 -16.60 -17.95 11.08
C ALA A 183 -17.37 -17.34 12.26
N ILE A 184 -17.63 -16.02 12.28
CA ILE A 184 -18.36 -15.35 13.36
C ILE A 184 -19.78 -15.92 13.51
N ASP A 185 -20.45 -16.22 12.40
CA ASP A 185 -21.81 -16.80 12.40
C ASP A 185 -21.85 -18.21 13.01
N ARG A 186 -20.68 -18.84 13.22
CA ARG A 186 -20.54 -20.18 13.79
C ARG A 186 -20.11 -20.19 15.26
N LEU A 187 -19.91 -19.01 15.84
CA LEU A 187 -19.50 -18.82 17.24
C LEU A 187 -20.70 -18.77 18.20
N THR A 188 -21.76 -19.53 17.95
CA THR A 188 -22.95 -19.67 18.86
C THR A 188 -22.75 -20.77 19.85
#